data_45d034ec0f647f79905ae122220a31b4
#
_entry.id   45d034ec0f647f79905ae122220a31b4
#
_cell.length_a   1.000
_cell.length_b   1.000
_cell.length_c   1.000
_cell.angle_alpha   90.00
_cell.angle_beta   90.00
_cell.angle_gamma   90.00
#
_symmetry.space_group_name_H-M   'P 1'
#
loop_
_entity.id
_entity.type
_entity.pdbx_description
1 polymer ?
#
loop_
_entity_poly.entity_id
_entity_poly.type
_entity_poly.pdbx_seq_one_letter_code
_entity_poly.pdbx_strand_id
1 'polypeptide(L)'
;VYKRQLVVSAASGAVGGTVGQIGKIHGCRVVGIAGSDEKCQFTKTEYGFDDCLNYKDTNFKENLKNSCPNGVDIYWENVGGISFDAVMPLFNDYARIPVCGLISYYNLNSLKLDGPDRVPLLFRQMLTKRLMYKGFIVFNHYDQRQESIEQLSSWIKDGKLKYKEDFIEGLENASKAFIGLLNGKNFGKLVVKLNDDPTS
;
A
#
# COMPACT_ATOMS: atom_id res chain seq x y z
N VAL A 1 -6.55 -15.78 8.60
CA VAL A 1 -5.71 -14.55 8.45
C VAL A 1 -5.05 -14.18 9.77
N TYR A 2 -5.67 -14.56 10.89
CA TYR A 2 -5.17 -14.27 12.25
C TYR A 2 -3.69 -14.67 12.43
N LYS A 3 -2.90 -13.75 13.00
CA LYS A 3 -1.44 -13.85 13.19
C LYS A 3 -0.61 -13.93 11.89
N ARG A 4 -1.19 -13.66 10.70
CA ARG A 4 -0.41 -13.55 9.47
C ARG A 4 0.34 -12.23 9.42
N GLN A 5 1.53 -12.26 8.81
CA GLN A 5 2.29 -11.05 8.55
C GLN A 5 1.83 -10.44 7.22
N LEU A 6 1.25 -9.24 7.30
CA LEU A 6 0.89 -8.42 6.16
C LEU A 6 1.91 -7.29 5.99
N VAL A 7 2.44 -7.12 4.80
CA VAL A 7 3.21 -5.93 4.40
C VAL A 7 2.40 -5.16 3.35
N VAL A 8 2.35 -3.83 3.48
CA VAL A 8 1.60 -2.94 2.59
C VAL A 8 2.49 -1.83 2.07
N SER A 9 2.66 -1.73 0.75
CA SER A 9 3.34 -0.60 0.13
C SER A 9 2.42 0.61 -0.02
N ALA A 10 2.98 1.84 -0.04
CA ALA A 10 2.25 3.12 0.01
C ALA A 10 1.27 3.19 1.20
N ALA A 11 1.73 2.79 2.39
CA ALA A 11 0.93 2.55 3.59
C ALA A 11 0.18 3.78 4.12
N SER A 12 0.67 5.00 3.86
CA SER A 12 0.01 6.25 4.26
C SER A 12 -1.02 6.76 3.25
N GLY A 13 -1.13 6.11 2.08
CA GLY A 13 -2.08 6.47 1.04
C GLY A 13 -3.49 5.92 1.28
N ALA A 14 -4.46 6.34 0.47
CA ALA A 14 -5.86 5.95 0.60
C ALA A 14 -6.05 4.42 0.60
N VAL A 15 -5.45 3.72 -0.37
CA VAL A 15 -5.58 2.25 -0.50
C VAL A 15 -4.74 1.57 0.57
N GLY A 16 -3.44 1.90 0.68
CA GLY A 16 -2.54 1.21 1.61
C GLY A 16 -2.95 1.35 3.07
N GLY A 17 -3.37 2.54 3.48
CA GLY A 17 -3.87 2.80 4.84
C GLY A 17 -5.13 2.00 5.16
N THR A 18 -6.08 1.94 4.23
CA THR A 18 -7.30 1.14 4.39
C THR A 18 -6.99 -0.35 4.49
N VAL A 19 -6.18 -0.88 3.57
CA VAL A 19 -5.81 -2.31 3.56
C VAL A 19 -5.12 -2.73 4.85
N GLY A 20 -4.17 -1.92 5.33
CA GLY A 20 -3.47 -2.26 6.56
C GLY A 20 -4.40 -2.27 7.78
N GLN A 21 -5.30 -1.29 7.90
CA GLN A 21 -6.29 -1.26 8.97
C GLN A 21 -7.27 -2.45 8.88
N ILE A 22 -7.71 -2.83 7.69
CA ILE A 22 -8.49 -4.06 7.50
C ILE A 22 -7.68 -5.28 7.99
N GLY A 23 -6.39 -5.33 7.66
CA GLY A 23 -5.49 -6.36 8.19
C GLY A 23 -5.46 -6.38 9.71
N LYS A 24 -5.39 -5.22 10.37
CA LYS A 24 -5.46 -5.10 11.85
C LYS A 24 -6.79 -5.60 12.40
N ILE A 25 -7.92 -5.21 11.80
CA ILE A 25 -9.28 -5.66 12.19
C ILE A 25 -9.35 -7.20 12.15
N HIS A 26 -8.71 -7.82 11.17
CA HIS A 26 -8.66 -9.28 11.04
C HIS A 26 -7.51 -9.96 11.80
N GLY A 27 -6.80 -9.24 12.67
CA GLY A 27 -5.77 -9.80 13.56
C GLY A 27 -4.42 -10.09 12.90
N CYS A 28 -4.11 -9.48 11.75
CA CYS A 28 -2.78 -9.52 11.17
C CYS A 28 -1.80 -8.68 11.98
N ARG A 29 -0.53 -9.07 11.94
CA ARG A 29 0.58 -8.16 12.17
C ARG A 29 0.84 -7.39 10.88
N VAL A 30 0.81 -6.06 10.94
CA VAL A 30 0.85 -5.20 9.75
C VAL A 30 2.08 -4.30 9.78
N VAL A 31 2.88 -4.37 8.72
CA VAL A 31 4.04 -3.50 8.50
C VAL A 31 3.79 -2.67 7.24
N GLY A 32 3.92 -1.36 7.38
CA GLY A 32 3.78 -0.42 6.28
C GLY A 32 5.11 -0.07 5.62
N ILE A 33 5.05 0.39 4.37
CA ILE A 33 6.16 1.03 3.67
C ILE A 33 5.67 2.38 3.17
N ALA A 34 6.36 3.46 3.55
CA ALA A 34 6.00 4.83 3.15
C ALA A 34 7.23 5.64 2.74
N GLY A 35 7.04 6.88 2.29
CA GLY A 35 8.12 7.68 1.67
C GLY A 35 8.69 8.79 2.57
N SER A 36 8.35 8.83 3.86
CA SER A 36 8.94 9.71 4.85
C SER A 36 8.69 9.19 6.26
N ASP A 37 9.52 9.61 7.20
CA ASP A 37 9.41 9.23 8.62
C ASP A 37 8.11 9.76 9.24
N GLU A 38 7.68 10.95 8.86
CA GLU A 38 6.40 11.53 9.26
C GLU A 38 5.22 10.61 8.85
N LYS A 39 5.20 10.14 7.59
CA LYS A 39 4.19 9.22 7.09
C LYS A 39 4.23 7.87 7.82
N CYS A 40 5.43 7.38 8.10
CA CYS A 40 5.61 6.14 8.86
C CYS A 40 5.08 6.29 10.29
N GLN A 41 5.41 7.40 10.96
CA GLN A 41 4.94 7.67 12.31
C GLN A 41 3.42 7.78 12.36
N PHE A 42 2.82 8.57 11.46
CA PHE A 42 1.37 8.69 11.34
C PHE A 42 0.68 7.33 11.14
N THR A 43 1.23 6.50 10.25
CA THR A 43 0.67 5.17 9.97
C THR A 43 0.66 4.28 11.22
N LYS A 44 1.70 4.38 12.04
CA LYS A 44 1.77 3.66 13.34
C LYS A 44 0.79 4.22 14.36
N THR A 45 0.76 5.54 14.55
CA THR A 45 -0.03 6.16 15.62
C THR A 45 -1.53 6.21 15.30
N GLU A 46 -1.89 6.54 14.05
CA GLU A 46 -3.29 6.75 13.67
C GLU A 46 -3.96 5.51 13.09
N TYR A 47 -3.24 4.75 12.27
CA TYR A 47 -3.79 3.54 11.62
C TYR A 47 -3.50 2.26 12.40
N GLY A 48 -2.68 2.34 13.47
CA GLY A 48 -2.40 1.22 14.36
C GLY A 48 -1.56 0.11 13.73
N PHE A 49 -0.74 0.42 12.72
CA PHE A 49 0.21 -0.54 12.16
C PHE A 49 1.26 -0.88 13.22
N ASP A 50 1.70 -2.12 13.22
CA ASP A 50 2.72 -2.60 14.17
C ASP A 50 4.09 -1.99 13.90
N ASP A 51 4.37 -1.68 12.63
CA ASP A 51 5.55 -0.90 12.21
C ASP A 51 5.32 -0.25 10.85
N CYS A 52 6.16 0.74 10.50
CA CYS A 52 6.17 1.35 9.17
C CYS A 52 7.57 1.86 8.85
N LEU A 53 8.09 1.51 7.69
CA LEU A 53 9.46 1.78 7.26
C LEU A 53 9.49 2.80 6.13
N ASN A 54 10.43 3.74 6.24
CA ASN A 54 10.73 4.69 5.19
C ASN A 54 11.63 4.02 4.13
N TYR A 55 11.10 3.83 2.90
CA TYR A 55 11.86 3.18 1.82
C TYR A 55 13.08 3.98 1.34
N LYS A 56 13.21 5.25 1.76
CA LYS A 56 14.35 6.12 1.45
C LYS A 56 15.51 5.98 2.45
N ASP A 57 15.27 5.27 3.56
CA ASP A 57 16.33 4.98 4.53
C ASP A 57 17.39 4.07 3.89
N THR A 58 18.65 4.35 4.14
CA THR A 58 19.78 3.55 3.67
C THR A 58 19.74 2.11 4.17
N ASN A 59 19.20 1.88 5.37
CA ASN A 59 19.06 0.58 6.00
C ASN A 59 17.66 -0.05 5.79
N PHE A 60 16.85 0.50 4.88
CA PHE A 60 15.45 0.10 4.68
C PHE A 60 15.26 -1.42 4.58
N LYS A 61 16.08 -2.12 3.76
CA LYS A 61 15.93 -3.57 3.55
C LYS A 61 16.18 -4.37 4.82
N GLU A 62 17.18 -3.98 5.58
CA GLU A 62 17.52 -4.63 6.86
C GLU A 62 16.45 -4.35 7.91
N ASN A 63 16.02 -3.10 8.03
CA ASN A 63 14.96 -2.69 8.93
C ASN A 63 13.64 -3.43 8.61
N LEU A 64 13.29 -3.59 7.33
CA LEU A 64 12.11 -4.34 6.91
C LEU A 64 12.22 -5.83 7.30
N LYS A 65 13.37 -6.44 7.11
CA LYS A 65 13.63 -7.82 7.53
C LYS A 65 13.45 -7.98 9.05
N ASN A 66 13.99 -7.04 9.82
CA ASN A 66 13.87 -7.04 11.28
C ASN A 66 12.41 -6.82 11.74
N SER A 67 11.65 -6.02 11.02
CA SER A 67 10.22 -5.80 11.27
C SER A 67 9.34 -6.99 10.85
N CYS A 68 9.87 -7.92 10.07
CA CYS A 68 9.17 -9.14 9.63
C CYS A 68 9.94 -10.41 10.03
N PRO A 69 10.18 -10.67 11.35
CA PRO A 69 11.05 -11.75 11.81
C PRO A 69 10.57 -13.15 11.41
N ASN A 70 9.28 -13.32 11.16
CA ASN A 70 8.67 -14.59 10.73
C ASN A 70 8.36 -14.64 9.22
N GLY A 71 8.98 -13.76 8.44
CA GLY A 71 8.72 -13.63 7.01
C GLY A 71 7.40 -12.91 6.70
N VAL A 72 6.95 -12.98 5.43
CA VAL A 72 5.78 -12.27 4.93
C VAL A 72 4.79 -13.25 4.30
N ASP A 73 3.56 -13.27 4.79
CA ASP A 73 2.48 -14.14 4.30
C ASP A 73 1.60 -13.45 3.26
N ILE A 74 1.45 -12.13 3.37
CA ILE A 74 0.63 -11.32 2.47
C ILE A 74 1.42 -10.04 2.15
N TYR A 75 1.56 -9.73 0.87
CA TYR A 75 2.11 -8.46 0.42
C TYR A 75 1.11 -7.75 -0.49
N TRP A 76 0.57 -6.63 -0.02
CA TRP A 76 -0.31 -5.80 -0.83
C TRP A 76 0.52 -4.83 -1.66
N GLU A 77 0.56 -5.09 -2.97
CA GLU A 77 1.41 -4.36 -3.89
C GLU A 77 0.69 -3.18 -4.53
N ASN A 78 1.19 -1.97 -4.26
CA ASN A 78 0.74 -0.72 -4.87
C ASN A 78 1.84 -0.02 -5.70
N VAL A 79 3.11 -0.39 -5.53
CA VAL A 79 4.25 0.46 -5.91
C VAL A 79 5.20 -0.21 -6.90
N GLY A 80 5.61 -1.43 -6.66
CA GLY A 80 6.72 -2.08 -7.36
C GLY A 80 8.10 -1.58 -6.89
N GLY A 81 9.10 -1.68 -7.76
CA GLY A 81 10.43 -1.12 -7.55
C GLY A 81 11.10 -1.55 -6.25
N ILE A 82 11.70 -0.58 -5.55
CA ILE A 82 12.48 -0.82 -4.32
C ILE A 82 11.68 -1.49 -3.21
N SER A 83 10.38 -1.20 -3.11
CA SER A 83 9.50 -1.84 -2.12
C SER A 83 9.35 -3.32 -2.39
N PHE A 84 9.06 -3.69 -3.63
CA PHE A 84 8.96 -5.08 -4.07
C PHE A 84 10.30 -5.83 -3.86
N ASP A 85 11.42 -5.21 -4.26
CA ASP A 85 12.75 -5.81 -4.12
C ASP A 85 13.14 -6.11 -2.66
N ALA A 86 12.66 -5.28 -1.73
CA ALA A 86 12.92 -5.48 -0.32
C ALA A 86 12.03 -6.57 0.31
N VAL A 87 10.77 -6.68 -0.13
CA VAL A 87 9.80 -7.64 0.41
C VAL A 87 9.99 -9.05 -0.17
N MET A 88 10.31 -9.15 -1.46
CA MET A 88 10.38 -10.41 -2.19
C MET A 88 11.25 -11.50 -1.51
N PRO A 89 12.44 -11.21 -0.94
CA PRO A 89 13.24 -12.22 -0.24
C PRO A 89 12.59 -12.77 1.03
N LEU A 90 11.64 -12.03 1.59
CA LEU A 90 11.00 -12.32 2.88
C LEU A 90 9.73 -13.18 2.77
N PHE A 91 9.24 -13.47 1.56
CA PHE A 91 8.02 -14.26 1.39
C PHE A 91 8.11 -15.63 2.03
N ASN A 92 7.09 -15.99 2.76
CA ASN A 92 6.85 -17.35 3.27
C ASN A 92 6.34 -18.25 2.15
N ASP A 93 6.34 -19.55 2.40
CA ASP A 93 5.66 -20.51 1.54
C ASP A 93 4.16 -20.18 1.48
N TYR A 94 3.59 -20.27 0.28
CA TYR A 94 2.18 -19.94 -0.01
C TYR A 94 1.81 -18.48 0.26
N ALA A 95 2.77 -17.55 0.28
CA ALA A 95 2.47 -16.15 0.40
C ALA A 95 1.59 -15.67 -0.77
N ARG A 96 0.73 -14.70 -0.48
CA ARG A 96 -0.26 -14.13 -1.42
C ARG A 96 0.08 -12.68 -1.70
N ILE A 97 0.14 -12.35 -2.98
CA ILE A 97 0.52 -11.04 -3.47
C ILE A 97 -0.60 -10.48 -4.36
N PRO A 98 -1.62 -9.81 -3.76
CA PRO A 98 -2.57 -9.00 -4.53
C PRO A 98 -1.83 -7.82 -5.19
N VAL A 99 -1.87 -7.74 -6.51
CA VAL A 99 -1.22 -6.69 -7.30
C VAL A 99 -2.29 -5.64 -7.64
N CYS A 100 -2.34 -4.59 -6.84
CA CYS A 100 -3.31 -3.49 -6.95
C CYS A 100 -2.78 -2.35 -7.84
N GLY A 101 -1.48 -2.10 -7.81
CA GLY A 101 -0.87 -1.03 -8.58
C GLY A 101 0.65 -1.14 -8.64
N LEU A 102 1.25 -0.38 -9.55
CA LEU A 102 2.68 -0.34 -9.82
C LEU A 102 3.12 1.11 -10.08
N ILE A 103 2.79 2.02 -9.13
CA ILE A 103 2.92 3.47 -9.36
C ILE A 103 4.36 3.91 -9.65
N SER A 104 5.37 3.18 -9.18
CA SER A 104 6.78 3.48 -9.49
C SER A 104 7.11 3.36 -10.98
N TYR A 105 6.26 2.66 -11.74
CA TYR A 105 6.46 2.45 -13.18
C TYR A 105 5.60 3.34 -14.07
N TYR A 106 4.68 4.14 -13.53
CA TYR A 106 3.73 4.94 -14.32
C TYR A 106 4.39 6.08 -15.09
N ASN A 107 5.56 6.55 -14.66
CA ASN A 107 6.31 7.60 -15.34
C ASN A 107 7.40 7.07 -16.30
N LEU A 108 7.50 5.76 -16.50
CA LEU A 108 8.48 5.19 -17.40
C LEU A 108 8.06 5.40 -18.86
N ASN A 109 8.86 6.13 -19.61
CA ASN A 109 8.65 6.36 -21.05
C ASN A 109 8.93 5.12 -21.92
N SER A 110 9.44 4.05 -21.32
CA SER A 110 9.68 2.77 -21.95
C SER A 110 9.46 1.62 -20.96
N LEU A 111 9.14 0.44 -21.47
CA LEU A 111 9.08 -0.78 -20.65
C LEU A 111 10.46 -1.22 -20.11
N LYS A 112 11.51 -0.43 -20.36
CA LYS A 112 12.84 -0.69 -19.82
C LYS A 112 12.83 -0.30 -18.35
N LEU A 113 12.69 -1.29 -17.49
CA LEU A 113 12.75 -1.14 -16.05
C LEU A 113 14.18 -0.81 -15.63
N ASP A 114 14.34 0.13 -14.69
CA ASP A 114 15.62 0.36 -14.04
C ASP A 114 15.99 -0.83 -13.14
N GLY A 115 17.22 -1.28 -13.25
CA GLY A 115 17.75 -2.35 -12.42
C GLY A 115 17.77 -3.73 -13.09
N PRO A 116 18.09 -4.78 -12.32
CA PRO A 116 18.25 -6.14 -12.85
C PRO A 116 16.90 -6.72 -13.30
N ASP A 117 16.96 -7.66 -14.26
CA ASP A 117 15.79 -8.47 -14.62
C ASP A 117 15.38 -9.34 -13.42
N ARG A 118 14.19 -9.07 -12.89
CA ARG A 118 13.63 -9.76 -11.71
C ARG A 118 12.85 -11.03 -12.08
N VAL A 119 12.54 -11.21 -13.34
CA VAL A 119 11.65 -12.30 -13.80
C VAL A 119 12.19 -13.69 -13.46
N PRO A 120 13.47 -14.01 -13.69
CA PRO A 120 13.99 -15.35 -13.35
C PRO A 120 13.90 -15.64 -11.84
N LEU A 121 14.23 -14.66 -11.00
CA LEU A 121 14.15 -14.82 -9.55
C LEU A 121 12.70 -14.95 -9.07
N LEU A 122 11.80 -14.15 -9.66
CA LEU A 122 10.37 -14.20 -9.35
C LEU A 122 9.78 -15.60 -9.65
N PHE A 123 10.01 -16.12 -10.85
CA PHE A 123 9.52 -17.45 -11.23
C PHE A 123 10.11 -18.55 -10.36
N ARG A 124 11.41 -18.47 -10.04
CA ARG A 124 12.03 -19.41 -9.10
C ARG A 124 11.31 -19.40 -7.75
N GLN A 125 11.02 -18.24 -7.19
CA GLN A 125 10.32 -18.13 -5.90
C GLN A 125 8.86 -18.58 -6.00
N MET A 126 8.15 -18.23 -7.08
CA MET A 126 6.80 -18.72 -7.32
C MET A 126 6.75 -20.24 -7.31
N LEU A 127 7.70 -20.91 -7.98
CA LEU A 127 7.78 -22.35 -8.01
C LEU A 127 8.14 -22.92 -6.63
N THR A 128 9.24 -22.48 -6.04
CA THR A 128 9.79 -23.09 -4.82
C THR A 128 8.97 -22.83 -3.57
N LYS A 129 8.39 -21.63 -3.46
CA LYS A 129 7.54 -21.20 -2.34
C LYS A 129 6.03 -21.29 -2.63
N ARG A 130 5.64 -21.75 -3.81
CA ARG A 130 4.21 -21.86 -4.23
C ARG A 130 3.45 -20.55 -4.05
N LEU A 131 4.08 -19.42 -4.44
CA LEU A 131 3.52 -18.09 -4.28
C LEU A 131 2.31 -17.87 -5.19
N MET A 132 1.35 -17.07 -4.71
CA MET A 132 0.18 -16.67 -5.50
C MET A 132 0.24 -15.16 -5.77
N TYR A 133 0.47 -14.79 -7.03
CA TYR A 133 0.30 -13.43 -7.51
C TYR A 133 -1.05 -13.29 -8.21
N LYS A 134 -1.84 -12.31 -7.80
CA LYS A 134 -3.15 -12.04 -8.41
C LYS A 134 -3.29 -10.55 -8.72
N GLY A 135 -3.24 -10.21 -10.02
CA GLY A 135 -3.68 -8.91 -10.51
C GLY A 135 -5.20 -8.80 -10.50
N PHE A 136 -5.73 -7.61 -10.28
CA PHE A 136 -7.15 -7.31 -10.36
C PHE A 136 -7.37 -5.84 -10.70
N ILE A 137 -8.53 -5.57 -11.29
CA ILE A 137 -9.05 -4.22 -11.50
C ILE A 137 -10.35 -4.10 -10.68
N VAL A 138 -10.58 -2.96 -10.06
CA VAL A 138 -11.73 -2.75 -9.18
C VAL A 138 -13.07 -3.13 -9.84
N PHE A 139 -13.20 -2.93 -11.14
CA PHE A 139 -14.41 -3.29 -11.89
C PHE A 139 -14.71 -4.78 -11.92
N ASN A 140 -13.71 -5.66 -11.69
CA ASN A 140 -13.95 -7.11 -11.57
C ASN A 140 -14.74 -7.48 -10.30
N HIS A 141 -14.88 -6.54 -9.36
CA HIS A 141 -15.52 -6.73 -8.05
C HIS A 141 -16.63 -5.70 -7.82
N TYR A 142 -17.19 -5.13 -8.90
CA TYR A 142 -18.16 -4.06 -8.79
C TYR A 142 -19.51 -4.53 -8.20
N ASP A 143 -19.82 -5.80 -8.33
CA ASP A 143 -20.95 -6.49 -7.70
C ASP A 143 -20.88 -6.45 -6.16
N GLN A 144 -19.68 -6.39 -5.59
CA GLN A 144 -19.45 -6.32 -4.14
C GLN A 144 -19.38 -4.87 -3.61
N ARG A 145 -19.61 -3.87 -4.47
CA ARG A 145 -19.43 -2.45 -4.11
C ARG A 145 -20.32 -2.03 -2.95
N GLN A 146 -21.59 -2.39 -2.97
CA GLN A 146 -22.55 -1.97 -1.94
C GLN A 146 -22.20 -2.57 -0.58
N GLU A 147 -21.92 -3.85 -0.51
CA GLU A 147 -21.48 -4.54 0.70
C GLU A 147 -20.20 -3.91 1.25
N SER A 148 -19.22 -3.60 0.37
CA SER A 148 -17.97 -2.96 0.76
C SER A 148 -18.18 -1.58 1.37
N ILE A 149 -19.09 -0.76 0.80
CA ILE A 149 -19.41 0.58 1.32
C ILE A 149 -20.05 0.45 2.71
N GLU A 150 -21.00 -0.44 2.89
CA GLU A 150 -21.67 -0.67 4.17
C GLU A 150 -20.68 -1.11 5.25
N GLN A 151 -19.81 -2.06 4.92
CA GLN A 151 -18.82 -2.56 5.85
C GLN A 151 -17.78 -1.50 6.24
N LEU A 152 -17.23 -0.76 5.26
CA LEU A 152 -16.27 0.31 5.52
C LEU A 152 -16.90 1.45 6.33
N SER A 153 -18.13 1.84 5.99
CA SER A 153 -18.88 2.85 6.73
C SER A 153 -19.13 2.46 8.18
N SER A 154 -19.44 1.18 8.42
CA SER A 154 -19.59 0.66 9.78
C SER A 154 -18.27 0.77 10.56
N TRP A 155 -17.16 0.34 9.98
CA TRP A 155 -15.86 0.42 10.64
C TRP A 155 -15.41 1.87 10.92
N ILE A 156 -15.75 2.80 10.02
CA ILE A 156 -15.47 4.23 10.24
C ILE A 156 -16.31 4.76 11.41
N LYS A 157 -17.62 4.46 11.45
CA LYS A 157 -18.52 4.86 12.56
C LYS A 157 -18.07 4.28 13.91
N ASP A 158 -17.56 3.06 13.90
CA ASP A 158 -17.03 2.38 15.08
C ASP A 158 -15.64 2.87 15.50
N GLY A 159 -15.02 3.78 14.74
CA GLY A 159 -13.65 4.24 14.96
C GLY A 159 -12.56 3.19 14.69
N LYS A 160 -12.93 2.07 14.06
CA LYS A 160 -12.01 0.97 13.71
C LYS A 160 -11.21 1.24 12.45
N LEU A 161 -11.72 2.11 11.57
CA LEU A 161 -11.07 2.53 10.35
C LEU A 161 -11.05 4.05 10.28
N LYS A 162 -9.85 4.60 10.08
CA LYS A 162 -9.60 6.03 9.92
C LYS A 162 -9.14 6.30 8.49
N TYR A 163 -9.41 7.50 8.00
CA TYR A 163 -8.87 7.97 6.72
C TYR A 163 -8.31 9.38 6.87
N LYS A 164 -7.44 9.76 5.96
CA LYS A 164 -6.87 11.10 5.86
C LYS A 164 -7.03 11.59 4.43
N GLU A 165 -7.52 12.80 4.30
CA GLU A 165 -7.62 13.52 3.03
C GLU A 165 -6.59 14.63 2.98
N ASP A 166 -6.08 14.89 1.79
CA ASP A 166 -5.10 15.93 1.45
C ASP A 166 -5.75 16.82 0.39
N PHE A 167 -6.28 17.96 0.83
CA PHE A 167 -7.06 18.83 -0.03
C PHE A 167 -6.19 19.84 -0.76
N ILE A 168 -6.44 20.01 -2.06
CA ILE A 168 -5.89 21.07 -2.90
C ILE A 168 -7.07 21.87 -3.44
N GLU A 169 -7.06 23.18 -3.23
CA GLU A 169 -8.13 24.06 -3.70
C GLU A 169 -7.98 24.37 -5.19
N GLY A 170 -9.09 24.33 -5.93
CA GLY A 170 -9.25 24.81 -7.29
C GLY A 170 -8.81 23.82 -8.39
N LEU A 171 -9.59 23.76 -9.46
CA LEU A 171 -9.33 22.89 -10.61
C LEU A 171 -8.00 23.22 -11.31
N GLU A 172 -7.61 24.49 -11.31
CA GLU A 172 -6.36 24.99 -11.90
C GLU A 172 -5.12 24.34 -11.26
N ASN A 173 -5.23 23.84 -10.05
CA ASN A 173 -4.15 23.15 -9.32
C ASN A 173 -4.14 21.64 -9.55
N ALA A 174 -5.12 21.05 -10.23
CA ALA A 174 -5.27 19.61 -10.41
C ALA A 174 -4.04 18.96 -11.07
N SER A 175 -3.50 19.56 -12.13
CA SER A 175 -2.31 19.04 -12.83
C SER A 175 -1.08 19.04 -11.92
N LYS A 176 -0.87 20.10 -11.14
CA LYS A 176 0.25 20.20 -10.19
C LYS A 176 0.09 19.19 -9.04
N ALA A 177 -1.13 19.04 -8.55
CA ALA A 177 -1.48 18.05 -7.51
C ALA A 177 -1.21 16.62 -8.01
N PHE A 178 -1.60 16.29 -9.23
CA PHE A 178 -1.36 14.98 -9.85
C PHE A 178 0.14 14.69 -10.02
N ILE A 179 0.92 15.65 -10.51
CA ILE A 179 2.38 15.52 -10.59
C ILE A 179 2.96 15.31 -9.17
N GLY A 180 2.44 16.03 -8.18
CA GLY A 180 2.81 15.85 -6.78
C GLY A 180 2.53 14.44 -6.26
N LEU A 181 1.38 13.88 -6.60
CA LEU A 181 0.99 12.51 -6.25
C LEU A 181 1.99 11.48 -6.80
N LEU A 182 2.35 11.60 -8.08
CA LEU A 182 3.33 10.71 -8.72
C LEU A 182 4.74 10.82 -8.11
N ASN A 183 5.04 11.95 -7.46
CA ASN A 183 6.28 12.15 -6.69
C ASN A 183 6.13 11.85 -5.18
N GLY A 184 5.01 11.28 -4.77
CA GLY A 184 4.74 10.90 -3.37
C GLY A 184 4.62 12.08 -2.40
N LYS A 185 4.22 13.26 -2.87
CA LYS A 185 4.06 14.46 -2.02
C LYS A 185 2.80 14.45 -1.18
N ASN A 186 1.74 13.78 -1.66
CA ASN A 186 0.44 13.69 -0.98
C ASN A 186 0.55 12.94 0.36
N PHE A 187 -0.32 13.30 1.29
CA PHE A 187 -0.44 12.61 2.57
C PHE A 187 -1.89 12.15 2.78
N GLY A 188 -2.16 10.87 2.54
CA GLY A 188 -3.52 10.33 2.50
C GLY A 188 -4.13 10.34 1.09
N LYS A 189 -5.43 10.51 1.01
CA LYS A 189 -6.18 10.64 -0.25
C LYS A 189 -6.08 12.07 -0.77
N LEU A 190 -5.39 12.25 -1.89
CA LEU A 190 -5.36 13.54 -2.58
C LEU A 190 -6.75 13.84 -3.17
N VAL A 191 -7.29 15.00 -2.85
CA VAL A 191 -8.59 15.49 -3.32
C VAL A 191 -8.43 16.93 -3.83
N VAL A 192 -8.95 17.19 -5.02
CA VAL A 192 -9.03 18.56 -5.54
C VAL A 192 -10.44 19.09 -5.24
N LYS A 193 -10.52 20.10 -4.37
CA LYS A 193 -11.78 20.72 -3.98
C LYS A 193 -12.17 21.75 -5.02
N LEU A 194 -13.34 21.59 -5.63
CA LEU A 194 -13.88 22.48 -6.65
C LEU A 194 -14.88 23.48 -6.10
N ASN A 195 -15.68 23.06 -5.13
CA ASN A 195 -16.72 23.83 -4.45
C ASN A 195 -16.74 23.47 -2.97
N ASP A 196 -17.55 24.17 -2.20
CA ASP A 196 -17.89 23.74 -0.85
C ASP A 196 -18.68 22.44 -0.89
N ASP A 197 -18.48 21.60 0.13
CA ASP A 197 -19.18 20.33 0.23
C ASP A 197 -20.67 20.60 0.53
N PRO A 198 -21.61 20.19 -0.35
CA PRO A 198 -23.02 20.44 -0.13
C PRO A 198 -23.63 19.64 1.02
N THR A 199 -22.84 18.72 1.62
CA THR A 199 -23.27 17.84 2.72
C THR A 199 -22.60 18.20 4.06
N SER A 200 -21.73 19.23 4.09
CA SER A 200 -21.04 19.71 5.27
C SER A 200 -21.86 20.70 6.10
#